data_2e908e3b7b30b0213468e34ce28cfe84
#
_entry.id   2e908e3b7b30b0213468e34ce28cfe84
#
_cell.length_a   1.000
_cell.length_b   1.000
_cell.length_c   1.000
_cell.angle_alpha   90.00
_cell.angle_beta   90.00
_cell.angle_gamma   90.00
#
_symmetry.space_group_name_H-M   'P 1'
#
loop_
_entity.id
_entity.type
_entity.pdbx_description
1 polymer ?
#
loop_
_entity_poly.entity_id
_entity_poly.type
_entity_poly.pdbx_seq_one_letter_code
_entity_poly.pdbx_strand_id
1 'polypeptide(L)'
;MSKMYHAVAALGVLTGCGFIATEMQAATPVADPLLHLAGRWVGNAVMTPSSGPQSSFKCVVTYLPRKDAPGLQQNLRCDDGANFKLHAATQLQVEGNKVIGRWQDKINDIDGTVDGNVTPTGFEIRLDGRFFQATMAVAGEGCDQSVRVLPQKSEVFRELAATLKKC
;
A
#
# COMPACT_ATOMS: atom_id res chain seq x y z
N MET A 1 82.78 -48.78 -22.60
CA MET A 1 82.14 -48.61 -21.30
C MET A 1 81.48 -47.23 -21.30
N SER A 2 80.21 -47.13 -21.68
CA SER A 2 79.50 -45.83 -21.74
C SER A 2 78.20 -45.96 -20.94
N LYS A 3 78.12 -45.17 -19.90
CA LYS A 3 76.94 -45.11 -19.03
C LYS A 3 75.98 -44.03 -19.57
N MET A 4 74.82 -44.43 -20.02
CA MET A 4 73.70 -43.54 -20.38
C MET A 4 72.93 -43.15 -19.11
N TYR A 5 72.80 -41.85 -18.85
CA TYR A 5 71.96 -41.37 -17.83
C TYR A 5 70.63 -40.96 -18.46
N HIS A 6 69.55 -41.55 -17.94
CA HIS A 6 68.17 -41.14 -18.32
C HIS A 6 67.73 -40.01 -17.40
N ALA A 7 67.42 -38.88 -18.00
CA ALA A 7 66.74 -37.75 -17.28
C ALA A 7 65.23 -37.99 -17.30
N VAL A 8 64.67 -38.12 -16.12
CA VAL A 8 63.20 -38.15 -15.93
C VAL A 8 62.69 -36.73 -15.75
N ALA A 9 61.87 -36.24 -16.71
CA ALA A 9 61.19 -34.96 -16.60
C ALA A 9 59.91 -35.18 -15.82
N ALA A 10 59.75 -34.56 -14.65
CA ALA A 10 58.55 -34.53 -13.87
C ALA A 10 57.64 -33.39 -14.39
N LEU A 11 56.50 -33.71 -15.00
CA LEU A 11 55.44 -32.74 -15.31
C LEU A 11 54.67 -32.46 -14.04
N GLY A 12 54.80 -31.23 -13.52
CA GLY A 12 53.98 -30.72 -12.45
C GLY A 12 52.62 -30.24 -13.00
N VAL A 13 51.55 -30.92 -12.63
CA VAL A 13 50.17 -30.47 -12.89
C VAL A 13 49.78 -29.46 -11.84
N LEU A 14 49.73 -28.18 -12.21
CA LEU A 14 49.17 -27.11 -11.39
C LEU A 14 47.63 -27.14 -11.49
N THR A 15 46.98 -27.74 -10.50
CA THR A 15 45.52 -27.65 -10.32
C THR A 15 45.15 -26.28 -9.80
N GLY A 16 44.76 -25.37 -10.69
CA GLY A 16 44.20 -24.06 -10.34
C GLY A 16 42.81 -24.22 -9.75
N CYS A 17 42.67 -24.06 -8.42
CA CYS A 17 41.36 -23.83 -7.78
C CYS A 17 40.86 -22.45 -8.19
N GLY A 18 39.98 -22.40 -9.19
CA GLY A 18 39.22 -21.20 -9.52
C GLY A 18 38.18 -20.94 -8.44
N PHE A 19 38.41 -19.91 -7.60
CA PHE A 19 37.37 -19.39 -6.74
C PHE A 19 36.32 -18.67 -7.61
N ILE A 20 35.15 -19.28 -7.78
CA ILE A 20 34.00 -18.63 -8.37
C ILE A 20 33.47 -17.68 -7.28
N ALA A 21 33.84 -16.40 -7.38
CA ALA A 21 33.21 -15.35 -6.57
C ALA A 21 31.76 -15.22 -7.05
N THR A 22 30.81 -15.76 -6.28
CA THR A 22 29.39 -15.52 -6.47
C THR A 22 29.13 -14.08 -6.05
N GLU A 23 29.03 -13.16 -7.01
CA GLU A 23 28.54 -11.80 -6.74
C GLU A 23 27.11 -11.92 -6.25
N MET A 24 26.91 -11.70 -4.95
CA MET A 24 25.59 -11.44 -4.38
C MET A 24 25.10 -10.10 -4.95
N GLN A 25 24.30 -10.15 -6.00
CA GLN A 25 23.56 -8.98 -6.46
C GLN A 25 22.61 -8.56 -5.33
N ALA A 26 22.94 -7.42 -4.71
CA ALA A 26 22.04 -6.75 -3.78
C ALA A 26 20.74 -6.43 -4.55
N ALA A 27 19.62 -7.02 -4.12
CA ALA A 27 18.31 -6.72 -4.68
C ALA A 27 18.07 -5.20 -4.52
N THR A 28 17.88 -4.50 -5.62
CA THR A 28 17.47 -3.09 -5.61
C THR A 28 16.17 -2.99 -4.83
N PRO A 29 16.07 -2.11 -3.81
CA PRO A 29 14.83 -1.93 -3.07
C PRO A 29 13.75 -1.52 -4.05
N VAL A 30 12.67 -2.30 -4.12
CA VAL A 30 11.49 -1.99 -4.93
C VAL A 30 10.91 -0.70 -4.36
N ALA A 31 10.86 0.36 -5.16
CA ALA A 31 10.27 1.62 -4.75
C ALA A 31 8.78 1.39 -4.42
N ASP A 32 8.33 1.88 -3.27
CA ASP A 32 6.94 1.80 -2.87
C ASP A 32 6.08 2.71 -3.77
N PRO A 33 5.19 2.15 -4.60
CA PRO A 33 4.41 2.94 -5.56
C PRO A 33 3.40 3.88 -4.88
N LEU A 34 3.08 3.67 -3.60
CA LEU A 34 2.14 4.50 -2.85
C LEU A 34 2.81 5.60 -2.03
N LEU A 35 4.15 5.68 -2.03
CA LEU A 35 4.89 6.62 -1.18
C LEU A 35 4.52 8.10 -1.45
N HIS A 36 4.12 8.45 -2.66
CA HIS A 36 3.69 9.81 -3.01
C HIS A 36 2.43 10.27 -2.25
N LEU A 37 1.61 9.33 -1.74
CA LEU A 37 0.47 9.62 -0.89
C LEU A 37 0.87 9.93 0.56
N ALA A 38 2.10 9.61 0.99
CA ALA A 38 2.54 9.80 2.36
C ALA A 38 2.36 11.25 2.83
N GLY A 39 1.94 11.39 4.09
CA GLY A 39 1.70 12.69 4.72
C GLY A 39 0.27 12.86 5.24
N ARG A 40 -0.06 14.09 5.59
CA ARG A 40 -1.36 14.49 6.15
C ARG A 40 -2.17 15.25 5.11
N TRP A 41 -3.37 14.79 4.84
CA TRP A 41 -4.32 15.36 3.90
C TRP A 41 -5.55 15.84 4.64
N VAL A 42 -6.03 17.03 4.31
CA VAL A 42 -7.17 17.66 4.98
C VAL A 42 -8.16 18.20 3.95
N GLY A 43 -9.44 18.02 4.18
CA GLY A 43 -10.47 18.53 3.27
C GLY A 43 -11.87 18.16 3.70
N ASN A 44 -12.76 18.14 2.72
CA ASN A 44 -14.16 17.86 2.95
C ASN A 44 -14.57 16.59 2.20
N ALA A 45 -15.47 15.83 2.82
CA ALA A 45 -16.18 14.73 2.18
C ALA A 45 -17.68 15.06 2.10
N VAL A 46 -18.30 14.56 1.07
CA VAL A 46 -19.77 14.61 0.88
C VAL A 46 -20.27 13.18 0.84
N MET A 47 -21.22 12.88 1.68
CA MET A 47 -21.95 11.61 1.68
C MET A 47 -23.30 11.81 1.01
N THR A 48 -23.58 10.99 0.01
CA THR A 48 -24.88 10.89 -0.63
C THR A 48 -25.64 9.74 0.01
N PRO A 49 -26.64 10.02 0.86
CA PRO A 49 -27.40 8.97 1.53
C PRO A 49 -28.29 8.22 0.54
N SER A 50 -28.79 7.06 0.93
CA SER A 50 -29.77 6.29 0.15
C SER A 50 -31.12 7.02 0.06
N SER A 51 -31.44 7.86 1.06
CA SER A 51 -32.60 8.75 1.08
C SER A 51 -32.26 10.02 1.88
N GLY A 52 -32.88 11.14 1.49
CA GLY A 52 -32.66 12.43 2.16
C GLY A 52 -31.55 13.28 1.57
N PRO A 53 -31.20 14.41 2.20
CA PRO A 53 -30.22 15.36 1.72
C PRO A 53 -28.78 14.85 1.92
N GLN A 54 -27.86 15.37 1.12
CA GLN A 54 -26.43 15.13 1.29
C GLN A 54 -25.90 15.72 2.60
N SER A 55 -24.90 15.07 3.17
CA SER A 55 -24.21 15.53 4.36
C SER A 55 -22.74 15.80 4.05
N SER A 56 -22.18 16.85 4.66
CA SER A 56 -20.77 17.22 4.50
C SER A 56 -20.01 17.03 5.79
N PHE A 57 -18.78 16.56 5.69
CA PHE A 57 -17.88 16.27 6.81
C PHE A 57 -16.52 16.90 6.58
N LYS A 58 -15.86 17.32 7.66
CA LYS A 58 -14.41 17.59 7.61
C LYS A 58 -13.65 16.29 7.79
N CYS A 59 -12.71 16.03 6.90
CA CYS A 59 -11.90 14.81 6.94
C CYS A 59 -10.41 15.12 7.03
N VAL A 60 -9.71 14.29 7.76
CA VAL A 60 -8.25 14.24 7.84
C VAL A 60 -7.82 12.81 7.55
N VAL A 61 -6.99 12.64 6.55
CA VAL A 61 -6.31 11.36 6.24
C VAL A 61 -4.82 11.52 6.48
N THR A 62 -4.22 10.57 7.18
CA THR A 62 -2.77 10.49 7.35
C THR A 62 -2.28 9.16 6.82
N TYR A 63 -1.33 9.21 5.90
CA TYR A 63 -0.63 8.05 5.39
C TYR A 63 0.79 8.02 5.93
N LEU A 64 1.13 6.93 6.61
CA LEU A 64 2.46 6.67 7.15
C LEU A 64 3.08 5.51 6.36
N PRO A 65 4.29 5.70 5.79
CA PRO A 65 5.00 4.59 5.16
C PRO A 65 5.24 3.45 6.14
N ARG A 66 5.06 2.23 5.70
CA ARG A 66 5.41 1.04 6.49
C ARG A 66 6.93 0.87 6.51
N LYS A 67 7.43 0.30 7.61
CA LYS A 67 8.88 0.05 7.79
C LYS A 67 9.29 -1.36 7.39
N ASP A 68 8.34 -2.28 7.40
CA ASP A 68 8.52 -3.72 7.26
C ASP A 68 8.24 -4.24 5.85
N ALA A 69 7.48 -3.49 5.06
CA ALA A 69 7.11 -3.87 3.69
C ALA A 69 6.68 -2.62 2.89
N PRO A 70 6.72 -2.64 1.55
CA PRO A 70 6.07 -1.61 0.73
C PRO A 70 4.59 -1.47 1.10
N GLY A 71 4.10 -0.23 1.21
CA GLY A 71 2.72 0.08 1.55
C GLY A 71 2.58 1.16 2.62
N LEU A 72 1.35 1.41 3.03
CA LEU A 72 0.99 2.52 3.90
C LEU A 72 0.11 2.07 5.08
N GLN A 73 0.28 2.72 6.20
CA GLN A 73 -0.74 2.76 7.24
C GLN A 73 -1.58 4.03 7.01
N GLN A 74 -2.88 3.88 6.77
CA GLN A 74 -3.83 4.97 6.62
C GLN A 74 -4.61 5.15 7.92
N ASN A 75 -4.74 6.40 8.36
CA ASN A 75 -5.63 6.80 9.44
C ASN A 75 -6.58 7.87 8.91
N LEU A 76 -7.87 7.57 8.89
CA LEU A 76 -8.93 8.46 8.44
C LEU A 76 -9.77 8.91 9.63
N ARG A 77 -10.03 10.20 9.71
CA ARG A 77 -10.97 10.79 10.66
C ARG A 77 -11.87 11.76 9.94
N CYS A 78 -13.18 11.58 10.07
CA CYS A 78 -14.17 12.51 9.56
C CYS A 78 -15.16 12.86 10.67
N ASP A 79 -15.63 14.12 10.70
CA ASP A 79 -16.52 14.65 11.71
C ASP A 79 -17.41 15.73 11.08
N ASP A 80 -18.72 15.73 11.36
CA ASP A 80 -19.67 16.76 10.92
C ASP A 80 -19.88 17.88 11.97
N GLY A 81 -19.19 17.75 13.11
CA GLY A 81 -19.32 18.65 14.24
C GLY A 81 -20.55 18.39 15.13
N ALA A 82 -21.37 17.37 14.79
CA ALA A 82 -22.59 17.04 15.52
C ALA A 82 -22.64 15.55 15.91
N ASN A 83 -23.15 14.70 15.05
CA ASN A 83 -23.46 13.31 15.38
C ASN A 83 -22.62 12.28 14.62
N PHE A 84 -22.08 12.64 13.46
CA PHE A 84 -21.30 11.71 12.66
C PHE A 84 -19.81 11.78 13.01
N LYS A 85 -19.25 10.64 13.34
CA LYS A 85 -17.81 10.46 13.52
C LYS A 85 -17.38 9.16 12.87
N LEU A 86 -16.31 9.23 12.09
CA LEU A 86 -15.64 8.07 11.51
C LEU A 86 -14.17 8.08 11.95
N HIS A 87 -13.69 6.97 12.43
CA HIS A 87 -12.28 6.79 12.77
C HIS A 87 -11.80 5.44 12.25
N ALA A 88 -11.43 5.41 10.99
CA ALA A 88 -10.93 4.20 10.34
C ALA A 88 -9.40 4.17 10.30
N ALA A 89 -8.85 3.00 10.53
CA ALA A 89 -7.44 2.67 10.32
C ALA A 89 -7.34 1.55 9.30
N THR A 90 -6.46 1.71 8.32
CA THR A 90 -6.22 0.69 7.28
C THR A 90 -4.73 0.41 7.18
N GLN A 91 -4.36 -0.85 7.15
CA GLN A 91 -3.00 -1.29 6.84
C GLN A 91 -2.99 -1.81 5.41
N LEU A 92 -2.24 -1.14 4.55
CA LEU A 92 -2.07 -1.47 3.14
C LEU A 92 -0.68 -2.05 2.93
N GLN A 93 -0.58 -3.21 2.32
CA GLN A 93 0.65 -3.84 1.87
C GLN A 93 0.62 -3.97 0.36
N VAL A 94 1.73 -3.63 -0.30
CA VAL A 94 1.86 -3.74 -1.75
C VAL A 94 2.71 -4.96 -2.10
N GLU A 95 2.16 -5.83 -2.95
CA GLU A 95 2.82 -7.02 -3.49
C GLU A 95 2.73 -6.97 -5.03
N GLY A 96 3.79 -6.50 -5.68
CA GLY A 96 3.76 -6.19 -7.10
C GLY A 96 2.73 -5.09 -7.42
N ASN A 97 1.67 -5.41 -8.14
CA ASN A 97 0.55 -4.50 -8.42
C ASN A 97 -0.65 -4.69 -7.48
N LYS A 98 -0.58 -5.66 -6.57
CA LYS A 98 -1.65 -5.95 -5.61
C LYS A 98 -1.55 -5.08 -4.37
N VAL A 99 -2.69 -4.66 -3.85
CA VAL A 99 -2.84 -4.03 -2.54
C VAL A 99 -3.69 -4.95 -1.68
N ILE A 100 -3.10 -5.44 -0.60
CA ILE A 100 -3.79 -6.30 0.37
C ILE A 100 -3.69 -5.68 1.76
N GLY A 101 -4.55 -6.09 2.67
CA GLY A 101 -4.45 -5.60 4.04
C GLY A 101 -5.69 -5.81 4.89
N ARG A 102 -5.79 -4.99 5.92
CA ARG A 102 -6.91 -4.98 6.86
C ARG A 102 -7.34 -3.55 7.15
N TRP A 103 -8.62 -3.38 7.41
CA TRP A 103 -9.21 -2.12 7.85
C TRP A 103 -10.03 -2.31 9.13
N GLN A 104 -10.18 -1.24 9.88
CA GLN A 104 -10.98 -1.20 11.09
C GLN A 104 -11.59 0.20 11.26
N ASP A 105 -12.89 0.28 11.56
CA ASP A 105 -13.53 1.48 12.09
C ASP A 105 -13.71 1.31 13.60
N LYS A 106 -12.98 2.15 14.35
CA LYS A 106 -12.94 2.07 15.81
C LYS A 106 -14.17 2.63 16.52
N ILE A 107 -14.99 3.45 15.80
CA ILE A 107 -16.20 4.03 16.37
C ILE A 107 -17.35 3.02 16.30
N ASN A 108 -17.46 2.32 15.15
CA ASN A 108 -18.55 1.39 14.91
C ASN A 108 -18.18 -0.06 15.24
N ASP A 109 -16.94 -0.30 15.70
CA ASP A 109 -16.40 -1.63 16.03
C ASP A 109 -16.58 -2.66 14.90
N ILE A 110 -16.26 -2.21 13.69
CA ILE A 110 -16.29 -3.05 12.49
C ILE A 110 -14.90 -3.12 11.87
N ASP A 111 -14.58 -4.29 11.32
CA ASP A 111 -13.31 -4.54 10.66
C ASP A 111 -13.49 -5.46 9.45
N GLY A 112 -12.41 -5.60 8.69
CA GLY A 112 -12.39 -6.47 7.52
C GLY A 112 -11.05 -6.52 6.83
N THR A 113 -11.08 -7.10 5.64
CA THR A 113 -9.93 -7.24 4.76
C THR A 113 -9.96 -6.22 3.62
N VAL A 114 -8.80 -6.02 3.04
CA VAL A 114 -8.55 -5.18 1.86
C VAL A 114 -7.97 -6.06 0.77
N ASP A 115 -8.51 -5.95 -0.43
CA ASP A 115 -7.96 -6.55 -1.65
C ASP A 115 -8.17 -5.61 -2.83
N GLY A 116 -7.14 -5.40 -3.65
CA GLY A 116 -7.23 -4.54 -4.83
C GLY A 116 -5.91 -4.36 -5.56
N ASN A 117 -5.76 -3.21 -6.20
CA ASN A 117 -4.60 -2.94 -7.05
C ASN A 117 -4.08 -1.50 -6.87
N VAL A 118 -2.79 -1.34 -7.13
CA VAL A 118 -2.16 -0.04 -7.33
C VAL A 118 -2.66 0.55 -8.65
N THR A 119 -2.86 1.87 -8.66
CA THR A 119 -3.13 2.66 -9.88
C THR A 119 -1.99 3.66 -10.09
N PRO A 120 -1.87 4.31 -11.26
CA PRO A 120 -0.82 5.29 -11.49
C PRO A 120 -0.76 6.44 -10.49
N THR A 121 -1.88 6.81 -9.88
CA THR A 121 -2.00 7.93 -8.94
C THR A 121 -2.43 7.52 -7.53
N GLY A 122 -2.50 6.21 -7.25
CA GLY A 122 -2.91 5.72 -5.93
C GLY A 122 -3.31 4.26 -5.93
N PHE A 123 -4.54 3.97 -5.52
CA PHE A 123 -5.03 2.59 -5.44
C PHE A 123 -6.56 2.50 -5.57
N GLU A 124 -7.01 1.34 -6.00
CA GLU A 124 -8.42 0.93 -5.97
C GLU A 124 -8.53 -0.41 -5.24
N ILE A 125 -9.35 -0.44 -4.19
CA ILE A 125 -9.48 -1.58 -3.29
C ILE A 125 -10.94 -1.90 -3.00
N ARG A 126 -11.21 -3.16 -2.70
CA ARG A 126 -12.42 -3.62 -2.06
C ARG A 126 -12.17 -3.71 -0.55
N LEU A 127 -13.07 -3.12 0.20
CA LEU A 127 -13.21 -3.30 1.64
C LEU A 127 -14.23 -4.41 1.86
N ASP A 128 -13.85 -5.47 2.56
CA ASP A 128 -14.71 -6.62 2.82
C ASP A 128 -14.76 -6.91 4.32
N GLY A 129 -15.89 -6.62 4.92
CA GLY A 129 -16.18 -6.87 6.32
C GLY A 129 -17.53 -7.50 6.51
N ARG A 130 -17.80 -7.99 7.70
CA ARG A 130 -19.03 -8.71 8.02
C ARG A 130 -20.30 -7.89 7.77
N PHE A 131 -20.26 -6.60 8.10
CA PHE A 131 -21.43 -5.70 8.03
C PHE A 131 -21.26 -4.57 7.02
N PHE A 132 -20.10 -4.44 6.41
CA PHE A 132 -19.82 -3.39 5.46
C PHE A 132 -18.93 -3.90 4.35
N GLN A 133 -19.35 -3.70 3.12
CA GLN A 133 -18.59 -3.98 1.90
C GLN A 133 -18.65 -2.76 1.00
N ALA A 134 -17.49 -2.36 0.47
CA ALA A 134 -17.39 -1.21 -0.42
C ALA A 134 -16.22 -1.34 -1.38
N THR A 135 -16.27 -0.61 -2.48
CA THR A 135 -15.10 -0.27 -3.28
C THR A 135 -14.60 1.11 -2.86
N MET A 136 -13.31 1.27 -2.68
CA MET A 136 -12.66 2.55 -2.39
C MET A 136 -11.59 2.82 -3.43
N ALA A 137 -11.66 3.98 -4.08
CA ALA A 137 -10.63 4.51 -4.97
C ALA A 137 -9.98 5.73 -4.33
N VAL A 138 -8.66 5.78 -4.38
CA VAL A 138 -7.84 6.91 -3.93
C VAL A 138 -6.91 7.31 -5.07
N ALA A 139 -6.93 8.58 -5.43
CA ALA A 139 -6.01 9.16 -6.39
C ALA A 139 -5.42 10.44 -5.82
N GLY A 140 -4.09 10.56 -5.81
CA GLY A 140 -3.36 11.72 -5.31
C GLY A 140 -2.27 12.15 -6.28
N GLU A 141 -2.24 13.45 -6.59
CA GLU A 141 -1.24 14.05 -7.44
C GLU A 141 -0.83 15.42 -6.89
N GLY A 142 0.48 15.61 -6.68
CA GLY A 142 0.98 16.85 -6.09
C GLY A 142 0.37 17.10 -4.70
N CYS A 143 -0.41 18.17 -4.59
CA CYS A 143 -1.08 18.61 -3.36
C CYS A 143 -2.56 18.22 -3.29
N ASP A 144 -3.10 17.59 -4.30
CA ASP A 144 -4.52 17.25 -4.40
C ASP A 144 -4.75 15.75 -4.30
N GLN A 145 -5.80 15.35 -3.58
CA GLN A 145 -6.24 13.96 -3.47
C GLN A 145 -7.75 13.87 -3.57
N SER A 146 -8.22 12.88 -4.30
CA SER A 146 -9.62 12.45 -4.31
C SER A 146 -9.76 11.07 -3.66
N VAL A 147 -10.84 10.88 -2.92
CA VAL A 147 -11.24 9.59 -2.35
C VAL A 147 -12.69 9.36 -2.70
N ARG A 148 -13.02 8.17 -3.18
CA ARG A 148 -14.38 7.76 -3.49
C ARG A 148 -14.67 6.40 -2.87
N VAL A 149 -15.75 6.30 -2.11
CA VAL A 149 -16.21 5.05 -1.51
C VAL A 149 -17.62 4.74 -2.02
N LEU A 150 -17.79 3.56 -2.60
CA LEU A 150 -19.05 3.06 -3.13
C LEU A 150 -19.41 1.78 -2.36
N PRO A 151 -20.35 1.85 -1.41
CA PRO A 151 -20.78 0.67 -0.67
C PRO A 151 -21.54 -0.29 -1.58
N GLN A 152 -21.38 -1.58 -1.31
CA GLN A 152 -22.16 -2.63 -1.93
C GLN A 152 -23.37 -2.93 -1.03
N LYS A 153 -24.59 -2.71 -1.53
CA LYS A 153 -25.84 -3.02 -0.80
C LYS A 153 -26.00 -2.28 0.54
N SER A 154 -25.72 -0.98 0.55
CA SER A 154 -25.94 -0.16 1.74
C SER A 154 -27.31 0.51 1.71
N GLU A 155 -28.04 0.41 2.83
CA GLU A 155 -29.28 1.16 3.06
C GLU A 155 -28.98 2.57 3.60
N VAL A 156 -27.76 2.82 4.06
CA VAL A 156 -27.35 4.06 4.72
C VAL A 156 -26.93 5.12 3.70
N PHE A 157 -25.99 4.80 2.81
CA PHE A 157 -25.51 5.74 1.80
C PHE A 157 -25.11 5.04 0.49
N ARG A 158 -25.11 5.79 -0.60
CA ARG A 158 -24.77 5.33 -1.95
C ARG A 158 -23.36 5.68 -2.36
N GLU A 159 -22.83 6.77 -1.81
CA GLU A 159 -21.49 7.27 -2.14
C GLU A 159 -20.96 8.16 -1.02
N LEU A 160 -19.64 8.06 -0.78
CA LEU A 160 -18.89 9.07 -0.07
C LEU A 160 -17.75 9.51 -0.98
N ALA A 161 -17.69 10.82 -1.27
CA ALA A 161 -16.64 11.43 -2.08
C ALA A 161 -15.91 12.50 -1.25
N ALA A 162 -14.57 12.47 -1.25
CA ALA A 162 -13.77 13.46 -0.56
C ALA A 162 -12.77 14.12 -1.51
N THR A 163 -12.55 15.42 -1.30
CA THR A 163 -11.46 16.19 -1.90
C THR A 163 -10.58 16.72 -0.79
N LEU A 164 -9.32 16.37 -0.83
CA LEU A 164 -8.34 16.61 0.22
C LEU A 164 -7.11 17.33 -0.34
N LYS A 165 -6.43 18.09 0.51
CA LYS A 165 -5.18 18.79 0.18
C LYS A 165 -4.10 18.47 1.22
N LYS A 166 -2.85 18.42 0.75
CA LYS A 166 -1.67 18.18 1.59
C LYS A 166 -0.85 19.44 1.84
N CYS A 167 -0.90 20.39 0.92
CA CYS A 167 -0.09 21.62 0.96
C CYS A 167 -0.87 22.82 1.46
#